data_15b63c231b6b40d38aaa07545a01024c
#
_entry.id   15b63c231b6b40d38aaa07545a01024c
#
_cell.length_a   1.000
_cell.length_b   1.000
_cell.length_c   1.000
_cell.angle_alpha   90.00
_cell.angle_beta   90.00
_cell.angle_gamma   90.00
#
_symmetry.space_group_name_H-M   'P 1'
#
loop_
_entity.id
_entity.type
_entity.pdbx_description
1 polymer ?
#
loop_
_entity_poly.entity_id
_entity_poly.type
_entity_poly.pdbx_seq_one_letter_code
_entity_poly.pdbx_strand_id
1 'polypeptide(L)'
;YIQIPRGLQDELWENIKQADIDYEMEDERQQGRKINVDFKGELRPEQDKALKELIRYDNGILHAATAFGKTVVSSAIIAQKKINTLIILESSALIEQWKEALEKFLNINEGLPTYETKTGRVRKRKSLIGTLQGAHDSMTGIIDIAMAGSLCKKGKYHKMMNEYGLVLIDECHHSASETIANVLKEVKAKYVYGVTATPKRGDGLEKINYMLIGPIRYSYTAKEKAKEQGIQHLVYPRFTRTV
;
A
#
# COMPACT_ATOMS: atom_id res chain seq x y z
N TYR A 1 -5.40 -18.94 21.78
CA TYR A 1 -5.31 -17.94 20.71
C TYR A 1 -4.11 -18.26 19.82
N ILE A 2 -4.28 -18.13 18.50
CA ILE A 2 -3.20 -18.27 17.52
C ILE A 2 -2.98 -16.90 16.90
N GLN A 3 -1.74 -16.43 16.89
CA GLN A 3 -1.33 -15.21 16.21
C GLN A 3 -0.48 -15.59 14.99
N ILE A 4 -0.90 -15.15 13.82
CA ILE A 4 -0.20 -15.40 12.56
C ILE A 4 -0.01 -14.09 11.79
N PRO A 5 1.01 -14.01 10.93
CA PRO A 5 1.13 -12.92 9.97
C PRO A 5 -0.10 -12.85 9.07
N ARG A 6 -0.55 -11.62 8.74
CA ARG A 6 -1.76 -11.39 7.92
C ARG A 6 -1.70 -12.08 6.54
N GLY A 7 -0.52 -12.20 5.96
CA GLY A 7 -0.33 -12.82 4.66
C GLY A 7 -0.56 -14.32 4.63
N LEU A 8 -0.60 -14.98 5.78
CA LEU A 8 -0.90 -16.42 5.93
C LEU A 8 -2.38 -16.68 6.22
N GLN A 9 -3.23 -15.67 6.16
CA GLN A 9 -4.66 -15.81 6.49
C GLN A 9 -5.35 -16.82 5.57
N ASP A 10 -5.07 -16.80 4.27
CA ASP A 10 -5.69 -17.73 3.32
C ASP A 10 -5.31 -19.19 3.63
N GLU A 11 -4.02 -19.46 3.90
CA GLU A 11 -3.54 -20.79 4.30
C GLU A 11 -4.16 -21.26 5.61
N LEU A 12 -4.33 -20.35 6.57
CA LEU A 12 -5.00 -20.70 7.84
C LEU A 12 -6.44 -21.16 7.59
N TRP A 13 -7.19 -20.42 6.78
CA TRP A 13 -8.58 -20.78 6.46
C TRP A 13 -8.69 -22.12 5.74
N GLU A 14 -7.78 -22.39 4.81
CA GLU A 14 -7.72 -23.67 4.11
C GLU A 14 -7.43 -24.82 5.09
N ASN A 15 -6.46 -24.64 5.98
CA ASN A 15 -6.10 -25.65 6.99
C ASN A 15 -7.23 -25.93 7.99
N ILE A 16 -7.89 -24.88 8.51
CA ILE A 16 -9.03 -25.01 9.43
C ILE A 16 -10.16 -25.79 8.74
N LYS A 17 -10.47 -25.43 7.50
CA LYS A 17 -11.52 -26.11 6.71
C LYS A 17 -11.20 -27.58 6.42
N GLN A 18 -9.92 -27.88 6.08
CA GLN A 18 -9.49 -29.26 5.82
C GLN A 18 -9.49 -30.13 7.07
N ALA A 19 -9.17 -29.54 8.22
CA ALA A 19 -9.12 -30.25 9.50
C ALA A 19 -10.47 -30.34 10.19
N ASP A 20 -11.54 -29.75 9.64
CA ASP A 20 -12.89 -29.69 10.19
C ASP A 20 -12.91 -29.25 11.68
N ILE A 21 -12.16 -28.18 11.96
CA ILE A 21 -12.01 -27.62 13.30
C ILE A 21 -13.07 -26.55 13.52
N ASP A 22 -13.83 -26.71 14.63
CA ASP A 22 -14.70 -25.65 15.13
C ASP A 22 -13.85 -24.45 15.59
N TYR A 23 -14.22 -23.25 15.17
CA TYR A 23 -13.53 -22.04 15.56
C TYR A 23 -14.48 -20.88 15.79
N GLU A 24 -14.08 -19.98 16.66
CA GLU A 24 -14.68 -18.68 16.86
C GLU A 24 -13.69 -17.61 16.41
N MET A 25 -14.15 -16.64 15.62
CA MET A 25 -13.30 -15.58 15.09
C MET A 25 -13.75 -14.23 15.62
N GLU A 26 -12.80 -13.52 16.23
CA GLU A 26 -12.95 -12.12 16.60
C GLU A 26 -12.05 -11.25 15.70
N ASP A 27 -12.65 -10.33 14.95
CA ASP A 27 -11.90 -9.41 14.05
C ASP A 27 -11.60 -8.09 14.77
N GLU A 28 -10.41 -7.98 15.34
CA GLU A 28 -9.92 -6.78 16.03
C GLU A 28 -9.23 -5.79 15.09
N ARG A 29 -9.24 -6.02 13.78
CA ARG A 29 -8.60 -5.12 12.82
C ARG A 29 -9.29 -3.77 12.76
N GLN A 30 -8.48 -2.71 12.61
CA GLN A 30 -8.98 -1.34 12.52
C GLN A 30 -9.73 -1.12 11.20
N GLN A 31 -11.04 -0.86 11.31
CA GLN A 31 -11.91 -0.62 10.15
C GLN A 31 -11.67 0.76 9.51
N GLY A 32 -11.07 1.68 10.27
CA GLY A 32 -10.89 3.06 9.87
C GLY A 32 -12.17 3.88 9.83
N ARG A 33 -12.06 5.08 9.30
CA ARG A 33 -13.17 6.03 9.12
C ARG A 33 -13.58 6.09 7.65
N LYS A 34 -14.86 6.07 7.38
CA LYS A 34 -15.37 6.35 6.02
C LYS A 34 -15.02 7.78 5.61
N ILE A 35 -14.59 7.95 4.38
CA ILE A 35 -14.31 9.25 3.76
C ILE A 35 -15.10 9.39 2.46
N ASN A 36 -15.48 10.63 2.15
CA ASN A 36 -16.17 10.94 0.91
C ASN A 36 -15.15 11.26 -0.18
N VAL A 37 -14.85 10.27 -1.01
CA VAL A 37 -13.86 10.36 -2.08
C VAL A 37 -14.33 9.61 -3.30
N ASP A 38 -14.12 10.20 -4.49
CA ASP A 38 -14.43 9.60 -5.77
C ASP A 38 -13.21 9.60 -6.68
N PHE A 39 -13.14 8.60 -7.56
CA PHE A 39 -12.07 8.51 -8.55
C PHE A 39 -12.33 9.43 -9.74
N LYS A 40 -11.33 10.24 -10.10
CA LYS A 40 -11.34 11.11 -11.29
C LYS A 40 -10.45 10.49 -12.36
N GLY A 41 -11.02 9.84 -13.32
CA GLY A 41 -10.23 9.31 -14.43
C GLY A 41 -10.81 8.02 -14.97
N GLU A 42 -10.10 7.47 -15.94
CA GLU A 42 -10.45 6.18 -16.55
C GLU A 42 -9.29 5.20 -16.34
N LEU A 43 -9.63 4.00 -15.92
CA LEU A 43 -8.68 2.92 -15.82
C LEU A 43 -8.54 2.24 -17.19
N ARG A 44 -7.32 1.93 -17.57
CA ARG A 44 -7.09 1.03 -18.70
C ARG A 44 -7.60 -0.37 -18.36
N PRO A 45 -7.93 -1.21 -19.36
CA PRO A 45 -8.48 -2.55 -19.13
C PRO A 45 -7.64 -3.40 -18.15
N GLU A 46 -6.31 -3.37 -18.27
CA GLU A 46 -5.40 -4.10 -17.38
C GLU A 46 -5.37 -3.52 -15.96
N GLN A 47 -5.57 -2.21 -15.80
CA GLN A 47 -5.67 -1.55 -14.49
C GLN A 47 -7.00 -1.86 -13.81
N ASP A 48 -8.10 -1.90 -14.56
CA ASP A 48 -9.42 -2.28 -14.05
C ASP A 48 -9.42 -3.75 -13.57
N LYS A 49 -8.80 -4.65 -14.34
CA LYS A 49 -8.58 -6.04 -13.90
C LYS A 49 -7.79 -6.11 -12.60
N ALA A 50 -6.68 -5.36 -12.50
CA ALA A 50 -5.87 -5.30 -11.29
C ALA A 50 -6.67 -4.79 -10.08
N LEU A 51 -7.45 -3.72 -10.25
CA LEU A 51 -8.33 -3.20 -9.22
C LEU A 51 -9.32 -4.26 -8.75
N LYS A 52 -10.06 -4.88 -9.67
CA LYS A 52 -11.07 -5.91 -9.38
C LYS A 52 -10.48 -7.08 -8.62
N GLU A 53 -9.30 -7.56 -9.00
CA GLU A 53 -8.66 -8.67 -8.31
C GLU A 53 -8.19 -8.28 -6.91
N LEU A 54 -7.59 -7.10 -6.72
CA LEU A 54 -7.10 -6.66 -5.42
C LEU A 54 -8.23 -6.45 -4.41
N ILE A 55 -9.31 -5.77 -4.80
CA ILE A 55 -10.40 -5.43 -3.86
C ILE A 55 -11.24 -6.61 -3.39
N ARG A 56 -11.10 -7.79 -4.01
CA ARG A 56 -11.74 -9.05 -3.56
C ARG A 56 -11.17 -9.56 -2.23
N TYR A 57 -9.99 -9.10 -1.87
CA TYR A 57 -9.27 -9.51 -0.67
C TYR A 57 -9.03 -8.30 0.23
N ASP A 58 -8.80 -8.54 1.50
CA ASP A 58 -8.44 -7.49 2.45
C ASP A 58 -6.95 -7.13 2.38
N ASN A 59 -6.13 -8.02 1.80
CA ASN A 59 -4.69 -7.83 1.69
C ASN A 59 -4.12 -8.43 0.39
N GLY A 60 -2.95 -7.95 -0.01
CA GLY A 60 -2.23 -8.52 -1.14
C GLY A 60 -1.33 -7.54 -1.86
N ILE A 61 -0.64 -8.04 -2.86
CA ILE A 61 0.36 -7.30 -3.62
C ILE A 61 -0.05 -7.19 -5.10
N LEU A 62 0.06 -5.98 -5.62
CA LEU A 62 0.07 -5.70 -7.05
C LEU A 62 1.51 -5.74 -7.56
N HIS A 63 1.84 -6.76 -8.33
CA HIS A 63 3.07 -6.80 -9.08
C HIS A 63 2.83 -6.25 -10.49
N ALA A 64 3.40 -5.10 -10.80
CA ALA A 64 3.21 -4.49 -12.12
C ALA A 64 4.46 -3.75 -12.58
N ALA A 65 4.83 -3.96 -13.85
CA ALA A 65 5.99 -3.33 -14.47
C ALA A 65 5.96 -1.78 -14.33
N THR A 66 7.13 -1.17 -14.46
CA THR A 66 7.25 0.29 -14.52
C THR A 66 6.33 0.86 -15.60
N ALA A 67 5.73 2.03 -15.36
CA ALA A 67 4.75 2.68 -16.21
C ALA A 67 3.39 1.94 -16.36
N PHE A 68 3.11 0.91 -15.55
CA PHE A 68 1.76 0.33 -15.45
C PHE A 68 0.74 1.33 -14.88
N GLY A 69 1.18 2.27 -14.07
CA GLY A 69 0.33 3.21 -13.35
C GLY A 69 -0.14 2.64 -12.00
N LYS A 70 0.80 2.06 -11.23
CA LYS A 70 0.54 1.53 -9.88
C LYS A 70 -0.17 2.55 -8.99
N THR A 71 0.27 3.82 -9.03
CA THR A 71 -0.33 4.92 -8.26
C THR A 71 -1.77 5.23 -8.68
N VAL A 72 -2.10 5.07 -9.98
CA VAL A 72 -3.48 5.22 -10.50
C VAL A 72 -4.38 4.15 -9.93
N VAL A 73 -3.95 2.88 -9.96
CA VAL A 73 -4.70 1.76 -9.37
C VAL A 73 -4.83 1.94 -7.86
N SER A 74 -3.79 2.40 -7.18
CA SER A 74 -3.84 2.71 -5.75
C SER A 74 -4.87 3.81 -5.43
N SER A 75 -4.93 4.86 -6.23
CA SER A 75 -5.97 5.91 -6.10
C SER A 75 -7.37 5.34 -6.32
N ALA A 76 -7.53 4.44 -7.29
CA ALA A 76 -8.81 3.78 -7.53
C ALA A 76 -9.20 2.86 -6.36
N ILE A 77 -8.26 2.16 -5.72
CA ILE A 77 -8.52 1.37 -4.49
C ILE A 77 -9.04 2.28 -3.37
N ILE A 78 -8.42 3.45 -3.15
CA ILE A 78 -8.86 4.41 -2.13
C ILE A 78 -10.30 4.84 -2.39
N ALA A 79 -10.61 5.24 -3.62
CA ALA A 79 -11.95 5.66 -4.02
C ALA A 79 -12.99 4.54 -3.94
N GLN A 80 -12.60 3.29 -4.20
CA GLN A 80 -13.49 2.14 -4.11
C GLN A 80 -13.76 1.73 -2.66
N LYS A 81 -12.76 1.75 -1.80
CA LYS A 81 -12.90 1.40 -0.37
C LYS A 81 -13.56 2.52 0.43
N LYS A 82 -13.36 3.78 0.05
CA LYS A 82 -13.89 4.97 0.74
C LYS A 82 -13.57 5.00 2.24
N ILE A 83 -12.33 4.64 2.56
CA ILE A 83 -11.84 4.54 3.94
C ILE A 83 -10.57 5.38 4.06
N ASN A 84 -10.39 6.04 5.20
CA ASN A 84 -9.19 6.83 5.48
C ASN A 84 -7.93 6.00 5.28
N THR A 85 -6.94 6.59 4.60
CA THR A 85 -5.83 5.87 4.01
C THR A 85 -4.48 6.41 4.46
N LEU A 86 -3.57 5.51 4.82
CA LEU A 86 -2.15 5.79 5.04
C LEU A 86 -1.33 5.17 3.90
N ILE A 87 -0.52 5.99 3.24
CA ILE A 87 0.42 5.56 2.21
C ILE A 87 1.83 5.58 2.81
N ILE A 88 2.50 4.44 2.81
CA ILE A 88 3.84 4.28 3.39
C ILE A 88 4.87 4.25 2.27
N LEU A 89 5.84 5.16 2.36
CA LEU A 89 6.94 5.30 1.41
C LEU A 89 8.29 5.05 2.09
N GLU A 90 9.25 4.58 1.32
CA GLU A 90 10.65 4.46 1.75
C GLU A 90 11.47 5.70 1.37
N SER A 91 11.18 6.30 0.21
CA SER A 91 11.90 7.45 -0.32
C SER A 91 11.08 8.73 -0.27
N SER A 92 11.65 9.78 0.30
CA SER A 92 11.03 11.11 0.34
C SER A 92 10.84 11.75 -1.04
N ALA A 93 11.63 11.35 -2.02
CA ALA A 93 11.51 11.81 -3.40
C ALA A 93 10.14 11.47 -4.03
N LEU A 94 9.45 10.48 -3.49
CA LEU A 94 8.14 10.04 -4.00
C LEU A 94 6.97 10.79 -3.39
N ILE A 95 7.16 11.58 -2.32
CA ILE A 95 6.06 12.25 -1.60
C ILE A 95 5.28 13.19 -2.51
N GLU A 96 5.98 14.08 -3.21
CA GLU A 96 5.31 15.05 -4.11
C GLU A 96 4.66 14.33 -5.31
N GLN A 97 5.32 13.32 -5.88
CA GLN A 97 4.74 12.52 -6.96
C GLN A 97 3.43 11.84 -6.53
N TRP A 98 3.39 11.27 -5.32
CA TRP A 98 2.18 10.67 -4.78
C TRP A 98 1.09 11.70 -4.53
N LYS A 99 1.46 12.85 -3.97
CA LYS A 99 0.52 13.94 -3.70
C LYS A 99 -0.12 14.46 -4.98
N GLU A 100 0.68 14.76 -6.00
CA GLU A 100 0.21 15.18 -7.33
C GLU A 100 -0.72 14.13 -7.96
N ALA A 101 -0.38 12.85 -7.84
CA ALA A 101 -1.21 11.77 -8.35
C ALA A 101 -2.55 11.67 -7.62
N LEU A 102 -2.55 11.78 -6.29
CA LEU A 102 -3.79 11.76 -5.51
C LEU A 102 -4.68 12.98 -5.84
N GLU A 103 -4.12 14.18 -5.95
CA GLU A 103 -4.85 15.39 -6.34
C GLU A 103 -5.42 15.28 -7.77
N LYS A 104 -4.68 14.63 -8.66
CA LYS A 104 -5.09 14.39 -10.05
C LYS A 104 -6.22 13.37 -10.15
N PHE A 105 -6.13 12.24 -9.42
CA PHE A 105 -7.00 11.09 -9.61
C PHE A 105 -8.12 10.96 -8.57
N LEU A 106 -8.11 11.79 -7.52
CA LEU A 106 -9.15 11.78 -6.50
C LEU A 106 -9.88 13.11 -6.41
N ASN A 107 -11.18 13.03 -6.20
CA ASN A 107 -12.00 14.13 -5.72
C ASN A 107 -12.37 13.85 -4.26
N ILE A 108 -11.75 14.57 -3.33
CA ILE A 108 -11.94 14.37 -1.89
C ILE A 108 -12.93 15.40 -1.40
N ASN A 109 -14.15 14.96 -1.07
CA ASN A 109 -15.26 15.82 -0.65
C ASN A 109 -15.39 15.85 0.89
N GLU A 110 -14.30 16.23 1.58
CA GLU A 110 -14.21 16.31 3.03
C GLU A 110 -13.94 17.75 3.48
N GLY A 111 -14.31 18.06 4.71
CA GLY A 111 -13.93 19.32 5.33
C GLY A 111 -12.46 19.32 5.74
N LEU A 112 -11.80 20.47 5.63
CA LEU A 112 -10.42 20.62 6.11
C LEU A 112 -10.36 20.34 7.62
N PRO A 113 -9.56 19.36 8.07
CA PRO A 113 -9.48 19.00 9.47
C PRO A 113 -8.80 20.10 10.28
N THR A 114 -9.16 20.18 11.55
CA THR A 114 -8.56 21.06 12.53
C THR A 114 -7.51 20.31 13.35
N TYR A 115 -6.51 21.04 13.83
CA TYR A 115 -5.52 20.52 14.75
C TYR A 115 -5.18 21.55 15.82
N GLU A 116 -4.81 21.08 16.99
CA GLU A 116 -4.36 21.93 18.08
C GLU A 116 -2.85 22.11 18.00
N THR A 117 -2.41 23.36 18.07
CA THR A 117 -0.99 23.71 18.12
C THR A 117 -0.43 23.44 19.53
N LYS A 118 0.90 23.40 19.67
CA LYS A 118 1.56 23.26 20.98
C LYS A 118 1.18 24.36 21.98
N THR A 119 0.65 25.48 21.52
CA THR A 119 0.18 26.62 22.33
C THR A 119 -1.33 26.59 22.61
N GLY A 120 -2.02 25.48 22.32
CA GLY A 120 -3.47 25.32 22.55
C GLY A 120 -4.36 26.00 21.49
N ARG A 121 -3.80 26.60 20.44
CA ARG A 121 -4.61 27.27 19.40
C ARG A 121 -5.09 26.24 18.37
N VAL A 122 -6.39 26.24 18.09
CA VAL A 122 -6.99 25.44 17.01
C VAL A 122 -6.74 26.11 15.65
N ARG A 123 -6.21 25.34 14.71
CA ARG A 123 -5.98 25.76 13.31
C ARG A 123 -6.54 24.73 12.33
N LYS A 124 -6.91 25.17 11.14
CA LYS A 124 -7.28 24.27 10.04
C LYS A 124 -6.04 23.82 9.27
N ARG A 125 -6.03 22.57 8.83
CA ARG A 125 -5.07 22.07 7.85
C ARG A 125 -5.24 22.79 6.51
N LYS A 126 -4.18 22.88 5.73
CA LYS A 126 -4.20 23.55 4.40
C LYS A 126 -4.57 22.61 3.27
N SER A 127 -4.53 21.31 3.49
CA SER A 127 -4.80 20.25 2.52
C SER A 127 -5.58 19.11 3.16
N LEU A 128 -6.30 18.35 2.35
CA LEU A 128 -6.97 17.10 2.73
C LEU A 128 -6.00 15.90 2.65
N ILE A 129 -4.88 16.09 1.94
CA ILE A 129 -3.78 15.13 1.86
C ILE A 129 -2.66 15.64 2.76
N GLY A 130 -2.35 14.88 3.79
CA GLY A 130 -1.28 15.20 4.73
C GLY A 130 0.01 14.47 4.44
N THR A 131 1.09 14.90 5.11
CA THR A 131 2.39 14.27 4.98
C THR A 131 3.09 14.14 6.34
N LEU A 132 3.87 13.06 6.51
CA LEU A 132 4.75 12.84 7.66
C LEU A 132 6.16 12.51 7.17
N GLN A 133 7.07 13.49 7.35
CA GLN A 133 8.47 13.36 6.95
C GLN A 133 9.39 14.00 7.99
N GLY A 134 10.24 13.23 8.63
CA GLY A 134 11.15 13.74 9.65
C GLY A 134 10.42 14.41 10.81
N ALA A 135 10.61 15.71 10.99
CA ALA A 135 9.92 16.54 11.98
C ALA A 135 8.63 17.21 11.43
N HIS A 136 8.43 17.14 10.12
CA HIS A 136 7.24 17.71 9.49
C HIS A 136 6.06 16.74 9.63
N ASP A 137 5.02 17.18 10.31
CA ASP A 137 3.77 16.45 10.51
C ASP A 137 2.58 17.33 10.12
N SER A 138 2.00 17.03 8.97
CA SER A 138 0.78 17.65 8.49
C SER A 138 -0.38 16.65 8.33
N MET A 139 -0.28 15.48 8.98
CA MET A 139 -1.27 14.40 8.86
C MET A 139 -2.70 14.90 9.15
N THR A 140 -3.63 14.43 8.35
CA THR A 140 -5.03 14.86 8.32
C THR A 140 -6.00 13.83 8.90
N GLY A 141 -5.60 12.56 8.89
CA GLY A 141 -6.47 11.41 9.19
C GLY A 141 -7.45 11.08 8.06
N ILE A 142 -7.29 11.69 6.88
CA ILE A 142 -8.11 11.44 5.68
C ILE A 142 -7.32 10.58 4.70
N ILE A 143 -6.36 11.20 4.01
CA ILE A 143 -5.39 10.50 3.16
C ILE A 143 -4.03 11.09 3.49
N ASP A 144 -3.12 10.27 3.97
CA ASP A 144 -1.83 10.74 4.45
C ASP A 144 -0.69 9.90 3.86
N ILE A 145 0.39 10.59 3.53
CA ILE A 145 1.62 10.00 2.97
C ILE A 145 2.70 10.09 4.04
N ALA A 146 3.26 8.96 4.44
CA ALA A 146 4.24 8.91 5.51
C ALA A 146 5.50 8.15 5.11
N MET A 147 6.64 8.69 5.52
CA MET A 147 7.89 7.95 5.48
C MET A 147 7.90 6.89 6.58
N ALA A 148 8.27 5.65 6.22
CA ALA A 148 8.36 4.54 7.18
C ALA A 148 9.21 4.90 8.41
N GLY A 149 10.38 5.51 8.21
CA GLY A 149 11.26 5.96 9.31
C GLY A 149 10.69 7.11 10.14
N SER A 150 9.60 7.76 9.68
CA SER A 150 8.91 8.80 10.47
C SER A 150 7.76 8.22 11.28
N LEU A 151 7.18 7.10 10.82
CA LEU A 151 6.15 6.37 11.56
C LEU A 151 6.71 5.62 12.79
N CYS A 152 7.97 5.19 12.72
CA CYS A 152 8.66 4.55 13.84
C CYS A 152 9.98 5.25 14.13
N LYS A 153 10.10 5.91 15.29
CA LYS A 153 11.32 6.57 15.76
C LYS A 153 11.75 5.99 17.08
N LYS A 154 12.95 5.38 17.13
CA LYS A 154 13.53 4.81 18.37
C LYS A 154 12.54 3.86 19.07
N GLY A 155 11.86 2.99 18.33
CA GLY A 155 10.89 2.03 18.86
C GLY A 155 9.53 2.63 19.29
N LYS A 156 9.30 3.93 19.05
CA LYS A 156 8.02 4.58 19.32
C LYS A 156 7.27 4.81 17.99
N TYR A 157 6.06 4.32 17.93
CA TYR A 157 5.20 4.44 16.74
C TYR A 157 4.36 5.72 16.81
N HIS A 158 4.11 6.29 15.61
CA HIS A 158 3.26 7.47 15.51
C HIS A 158 1.82 7.12 15.89
N LYS A 159 1.22 7.93 16.79
CA LYS A 159 -0.10 7.63 17.39
C LYS A 159 -1.22 7.44 16.36
N MET A 160 -1.18 8.19 15.25
CA MET A 160 -2.19 8.08 14.20
C MET A 160 -2.05 6.85 13.31
N MET A 161 -0.93 6.10 13.38
CA MET A 161 -0.67 4.99 12.48
C MET A 161 -1.79 3.95 12.46
N ASN A 162 -2.39 3.70 13.60
CA ASN A 162 -3.45 2.71 13.77
C ASN A 162 -4.88 3.28 13.74
N GLU A 163 -5.06 4.50 13.23
CA GLU A 163 -6.38 5.08 13.01
C GLU A 163 -6.91 4.83 11.58
N TYR A 164 -6.04 4.38 10.68
CA TYR A 164 -6.38 4.13 9.28
C TYR A 164 -6.91 2.71 9.07
N GLY A 165 -7.96 2.60 8.26
CA GLY A 165 -8.50 1.31 7.86
C GLY A 165 -7.88 0.76 6.58
N LEU A 166 -7.22 1.60 5.78
CA LEU A 166 -6.51 1.23 4.56
C LEU A 166 -5.05 1.69 4.63
N VAL A 167 -4.14 0.77 4.39
CA VAL A 167 -2.70 1.04 4.26
C VAL A 167 -2.21 0.61 2.89
N LEU A 168 -1.53 1.49 2.19
CA LEU A 168 -0.87 1.24 0.93
C LEU A 168 0.64 1.33 1.11
N ILE A 169 1.40 0.41 0.55
CA ILE A 169 2.86 0.38 0.62
C ILE A 169 3.42 0.46 -0.80
N ASP A 170 4.12 1.54 -1.11
CA ASP A 170 4.81 1.67 -2.40
C ASP A 170 6.17 0.99 -2.34
N GLU A 171 6.58 0.44 -3.48
CA GLU A 171 7.80 -0.37 -3.65
C GLU A 171 7.96 -1.41 -2.52
N CYS A 172 6.88 -2.16 -2.28
CA CYS A 172 6.76 -3.08 -1.16
C CYS A 172 7.79 -4.23 -1.16
N HIS A 173 8.59 -4.38 -2.22
CA HIS A 173 9.73 -5.30 -2.21
C HIS A 173 10.81 -4.91 -1.18
N HIS A 174 10.82 -3.66 -0.73
CA HIS A 174 11.65 -3.20 0.38
C HIS A 174 11.06 -3.47 1.77
N SER A 175 9.85 -4.04 1.87
CA SER A 175 9.18 -4.28 3.17
C SER A 175 9.90 -5.25 4.09
N ALA A 176 10.89 -5.99 3.58
CA ALA A 176 11.78 -6.80 4.40
C ALA A 176 12.89 -5.96 5.09
N SER A 177 13.05 -4.66 4.77
CA SER A 177 13.94 -3.79 5.55
C SER A 177 13.40 -3.67 6.98
N GLU A 178 14.31 -3.63 7.96
CA GLU A 178 13.94 -3.64 9.39
C GLU A 178 12.92 -2.55 9.75
N THR A 179 13.12 -1.35 9.22
CA THR A 179 12.24 -0.20 9.51
C THR A 179 10.81 -0.43 9.02
N ILE A 180 10.64 -0.85 7.75
CA ILE A 180 9.30 -1.08 7.18
C ILE A 180 8.67 -2.31 7.80
N ALA A 181 9.44 -3.39 7.98
CA ALA A 181 8.94 -4.60 8.61
C ALA A 181 8.39 -4.34 10.02
N ASN A 182 9.10 -3.55 10.83
CA ASN A 182 8.65 -3.18 12.16
C ASN A 182 7.37 -2.33 12.13
N VAL A 183 7.26 -1.37 11.20
CA VAL A 183 6.02 -0.60 11.01
C VAL A 183 4.87 -1.51 10.62
N LEU A 184 5.06 -2.42 9.64
CA LEU A 184 3.99 -3.29 9.14
C LEU A 184 3.51 -4.33 10.16
N LYS A 185 4.37 -4.79 11.07
CA LYS A 185 3.97 -5.68 12.18
C LYS A 185 2.99 -4.99 13.13
N GLU A 186 3.09 -3.68 13.30
CA GLU A 186 2.23 -2.90 14.19
C GLU A 186 0.98 -2.33 13.50
N VAL A 187 0.91 -2.39 12.17
CA VAL A 187 -0.25 -1.91 11.40
C VAL A 187 -1.47 -2.78 11.68
N LYS A 188 -2.52 -2.18 12.25
CA LYS A 188 -3.79 -2.86 12.57
C LYS A 188 -4.86 -2.69 11.49
N ALA A 189 -4.58 -1.93 10.43
CA ALA A 189 -5.54 -1.68 9.36
C ALA A 189 -6.14 -2.97 8.79
N LYS A 190 -7.44 -2.95 8.52
CA LYS A 190 -8.14 -4.07 7.88
C LYS A 190 -7.61 -4.32 6.48
N TYR A 191 -7.45 -3.26 5.70
CA TYR A 191 -7.00 -3.35 4.30
C TYR A 191 -5.54 -2.96 4.18
N VAL A 192 -4.72 -3.87 3.62
CA VAL A 192 -3.29 -3.63 3.42
C VAL A 192 -2.87 -4.11 2.04
N TYR A 193 -2.47 -3.18 1.17
CA TYR A 193 -2.00 -3.54 -0.17
C TYR A 193 -0.61 -2.99 -0.43
N GLY A 194 0.23 -3.83 -1.04
CA GLY A 194 1.53 -3.43 -1.54
C GLY A 194 1.54 -3.28 -3.05
N VAL A 195 2.34 -2.36 -3.57
CA VAL A 195 2.60 -2.23 -4.99
C VAL A 195 4.10 -2.31 -5.26
N THR A 196 4.50 -3.02 -6.31
CA THR A 196 5.92 -3.13 -6.69
C THR A 196 6.11 -3.48 -8.16
N ALA A 197 7.22 -3.08 -8.74
CA ALA A 197 7.67 -3.53 -10.06
C ALA A 197 8.53 -4.79 -10.00
N THR A 198 9.13 -5.09 -8.86
CA THR A 198 10.09 -6.17 -8.66
C THR A 198 9.71 -7.02 -7.44
N PRO A 199 8.83 -8.05 -7.60
CA PRO A 199 8.36 -8.84 -6.47
C PRO A 199 9.43 -9.79 -5.91
N LYS A 200 10.37 -10.21 -6.77
CA LYS A 200 11.46 -11.11 -6.38
C LYS A 200 12.67 -10.30 -5.92
N ARG A 201 13.24 -10.70 -4.80
CA ARG A 201 14.50 -10.17 -4.26
C ARG A 201 15.62 -11.18 -4.51
N GLY A 202 16.81 -10.68 -4.80
CA GLY A 202 17.99 -11.54 -4.97
C GLY A 202 18.45 -12.22 -3.67
N ASP A 203 17.98 -11.76 -2.52
CA ASP A 203 18.30 -12.27 -1.18
C ASP A 203 17.27 -13.27 -0.62
N GLY A 204 16.20 -13.60 -1.37
CA GLY A 204 15.17 -14.56 -0.97
C GLY A 204 14.22 -14.08 0.14
N LEU A 205 14.28 -12.79 0.53
CA LEU A 205 13.46 -12.22 1.58
C LEU A 205 12.04 -11.82 1.13
N GLU A 206 11.65 -12.15 -0.11
CA GLU A 206 10.30 -11.90 -0.62
C GLU A 206 9.21 -12.58 0.22
N LYS A 207 9.52 -13.69 0.89
CA LYS A 207 8.59 -14.36 1.81
C LYS A 207 8.15 -13.46 2.95
N ILE A 208 9.04 -12.57 3.44
CA ILE A 208 8.71 -11.62 4.50
C ILE A 208 7.68 -10.62 3.99
N ASN A 209 7.80 -10.15 2.75
CA ASN A 209 6.82 -9.26 2.14
C ASN A 209 5.44 -9.93 2.06
N TYR A 210 5.39 -11.20 1.67
CA TYR A 210 4.14 -11.96 1.60
C TYR A 210 3.52 -12.17 2.99
N MET A 211 4.33 -12.44 4.01
CA MET A 211 3.84 -12.58 5.39
C MET A 211 3.29 -11.25 5.94
N LEU A 212 3.96 -10.13 5.67
CA LEU A 212 3.59 -8.82 6.23
C LEU A 212 2.42 -8.14 5.50
N ILE A 213 2.28 -8.39 4.19
CA ILE A 213 1.30 -7.71 3.33
C ILE A 213 0.25 -8.69 2.84
N GLY A 214 0.67 -9.79 2.24
CA GLY A 214 -0.17 -10.79 1.60
C GLY A 214 0.43 -11.32 0.29
N PRO A 215 -0.21 -12.31 -0.35
CA PRO A 215 0.27 -12.86 -1.61
C PRO A 215 0.06 -11.87 -2.78
N ILE A 216 0.72 -12.15 -3.91
CA ILE A 216 0.47 -11.43 -5.16
C ILE A 216 -0.93 -11.79 -5.65
N ARG A 217 -1.83 -10.80 -5.69
CA ARG A 217 -3.21 -10.97 -6.19
C ARG A 217 -3.33 -10.70 -7.68
N TYR A 218 -2.48 -9.83 -8.21
CA TYR A 218 -2.43 -9.54 -9.64
C TYR A 218 -0.99 -9.27 -10.07
N SER A 219 -0.63 -9.83 -11.24
CA SER A 219 0.69 -9.64 -11.84
C SER A 219 0.52 -9.15 -13.28
N TYR A 220 1.28 -8.10 -13.66
CA TYR A 220 1.38 -7.60 -15.02
C TYR A 220 2.83 -7.30 -15.36
N THR A 221 3.45 -8.25 -16.03
CA THR A 221 4.87 -8.22 -16.34
C THR A 221 5.20 -7.40 -17.60
N ALA A 222 6.46 -7.02 -17.78
CA ALA A 222 6.92 -6.39 -19.01
C ALA A 222 6.68 -7.26 -20.25
N LYS A 223 6.72 -8.61 -20.08
CA LYS A 223 6.45 -9.56 -21.13
C LYS A 223 4.98 -9.54 -21.58
N GLU A 224 4.05 -9.45 -20.64
CA GLU A 224 2.62 -9.34 -20.93
C GLU A 224 2.33 -8.01 -21.64
N LYS A 225 2.90 -6.90 -21.15
CA LYS A 225 2.82 -5.60 -21.80
C LYS A 225 3.32 -5.65 -23.24
N ALA A 226 4.47 -6.23 -23.49
CA ALA A 226 5.05 -6.35 -24.81
C ALA A 226 4.17 -7.19 -25.76
N LYS A 227 3.59 -8.29 -25.24
CA LYS A 227 2.68 -9.16 -25.99
C LYS A 227 1.41 -8.42 -26.41
N GLU A 228 0.80 -7.64 -25.50
CA GLU A 228 -0.39 -6.83 -25.79
C GLU A 228 -0.10 -5.70 -26.80
N GLN A 229 1.12 -5.14 -26.76
CA GLN A 229 1.54 -4.09 -27.70
C GLN A 229 2.07 -4.63 -29.04
N GLY A 230 2.10 -5.95 -29.23
CA GLY A 230 2.62 -6.57 -30.45
C GLY A 230 4.14 -6.41 -30.64
N ILE A 231 4.87 -6.06 -29.56
CA ILE A 231 6.32 -5.82 -29.61
C ILE A 231 7.04 -7.15 -29.58
N GLN A 232 7.82 -7.44 -30.62
CA GLN A 232 8.74 -8.56 -30.63
C GLN A 232 10.07 -8.15 -29.99
N HIS A 233 10.48 -8.85 -28.93
CA HIS A 233 11.79 -8.66 -28.34
C HIS A 233 12.82 -9.50 -29.11
N LEU A 234 13.72 -8.82 -29.82
CA LEU A 234 14.89 -9.47 -30.45
C LEU A 234 16.07 -9.33 -29.50
N VAL A 235 16.61 -10.46 -29.07
CA VAL A 235 17.81 -10.48 -28.20
C VAL A 235 19.02 -10.76 -29.08
N TYR A 236 19.94 -9.80 -29.17
CA TYR A 236 21.21 -9.95 -29.81
C TYR A 236 22.32 -10.17 -28.76
N PRO A 237 22.70 -11.38 -28.42
CA PRO A 237 23.77 -11.61 -27.47
C PRO A 237 25.10 -11.14 -28.07
N ARG A 238 25.78 -10.23 -27.41
CA ARG A 238 27.15 -9.81 -27.74
C ARG A 238 28.10 -10.42 -26.71
N PHE A 239 28.97 -11.30 -27.16
CA PHE A 239 30.02 -11.86 -26.32
C PHE A 239 31.25 -10.95 -26.42
N THR A 240 31.64 -10.32 -25.31
CA THR A 240 32.92 -9.63 -25.18
C THR A 240 33.95 -10.65 -24.66
N ARG A 241 35.04 -10.85 -25.40
CA ARG A 241 36.22 -11.52 -24.85
C ARG A 241 36.89 -10.54 -23.88
N THR A 242 36.89 -10.88 -22.59
CA THR A 242 37.84 -10.28 -21.64
C THR A 242 39.17 -10.98 -21.88
N VAL A 243 40.21 -10.23 -22.27
CA VAL A 243 41.60 -10.69 -22.35
C VAL A 243 42.22 -10.47 -21.00
#